data_b4456d7708673a6e8cba47d0ee6d2a4e
#
_entry.id   b4456d7708673a6e8cba47d0ee6d2a4e
#
_cell.length_a   1.000
_cell.length_b   1.000
_cell.length_c   1.000
_cell.angle_alpha   90.00
_cell.angle_beta   90.00
_cell.angle_gamma   90.00
#
_symmetry.space_group_name_H-M   'P 1'
#
loop_
_entity.id
_entity.type
_entity.pdbx_description
1 polymer ?
#
loop_
_entity_poly.entity_id
_entity_poly.type
_entity_poly.pdbx_seq_one_letter_code
_entity_poly.pdbx_strand_id
1 'polypeptide(L)'
;LRQDIGEVQIDAGTVYEDVLNFVRAVMPSFENKIKLYKDEIPLFSRYQIEGQIETAFQREVMLPSCGSIVIDPTEALVSIDINSSRATKGHDIEETALQTNLEAAEEIARQLRLRDMGGLIVIDFIDMTPAKHQREVEQKMREALEIDRARVQVGKISRFGLLEMSRQRLRPSLGETRSEGGPVPVTHLPLPP
;
A
#
# COMPACT_ATOMS: atom_id res chain seq x y z
N LEU A 1 8.79 -7.15 -15.84
CA LEU A 1 8.33 -8.25 -14.98
C LEU A 1 9.47 -8.72 -14.11
N ARG A 2 9.21 -8.95 -12.81
CA ARG A 2 10.21 -9.49 -11.87
C ARG A 2 10.26 -11.02 -11.99
N GLN A 3 11.40 -11.61 -11.65
CA GLN A 3 11.57 -13.07 -11.73
C GLN A 3 10.68 -13.85 -10.74
N ASP A 4 10.28 -13.19 -9.64
CA ASP A 4 9.41 -13.72 -8.59
C ASP A 4 7.92 -13.79 -8.98
N ILE A 5 7.51 -13.19 -10.12
CA ILE A 5 6.14 -13.28 -10.62
C ILE A 5 5.91 -14.69 -11.20
N GLY A 6 4.95 -15.41 -10.63
CA GLY A 6 4.54 -16.74 -11.10
C GLY A 6 3.81 -16.67 -12.43
N GLU A 7 2.73 -15.90 -12.49
CA GLU A 7 1.92 -15.70 -13.70
C GLU A 7 1.26 -14.32 -13.73
N VAL A 8 0.84 -13.90 -14.90
CA VAL A 8 0.06 -12.68 -15.17
C VAL A 8 -1.22 -13.12 -15.87
N GLN A 9 -2.35 -12.91 -15.21
CA GLN A 9 -3.67 -13.24 -15.75
C GLN A 9 -4.34 -11.98 -16.29
N ILE A 10 -4.92 -12.08 -17.50
CA ILE A 10 -5.59 -10.99 -18.21
C ILE A 10 -6.95 -11.47 -18.68
N ASP A 11 -8.01 -10.77 -18.32
CA ASP A 11 -9.40 -11.12 -18.63
C ASP A 11 -9.95 -10.47 -19.91
N ALA A 12 -9.21 -9.52 -20.50
CA ALA A 12 -9.56 -8.87 -21.75
C ALA A 12 -8.71 -9.41 -22.90
N GLY A 13 -9.36 -10.04 -23.92
CA GLY A 13 -8.66 -10.69 -25.03
C GLY A 13 -7.75 -9.76 -25.83
N THR A 14 -8.20 -8.53 -26.12
CA THR A 14 -7.40 -7.52 -26.83
C THR A 14 -6.15 -7.12 -26.05
N VAL A 15 -6.29 -6.88 -24.75
CA VAL A 15 -5.18 -6.54 -23.86
C VAL A 15 -4.21 -7.72 -23.73
N TYR A 16 -4.74 -8.96 -23.66
CA TYR A 16 -3.91 -10.17 -23.64
C TYR A 16 -3.00 -10.26 -24.87
N GLU A 17 -3.55 -10.06 -26.09
CA GLU A 17 -2.77 -10.09 -27.32
C GLU A 17 -1.70 -8.99 -27.36
N ASP A 18 -2.03 -7.76 -26.94
CA ASP A 18 -1.08 -6.66 -26.90
C ASP A 18 0.06 -6.94 -25.94
N VAL A 19 -0.25 -7.42 -24.71
CA VAL A 19 0.75 -7.78 -23.71
C VAL A 19 1.61 -8.95 -24.18
N LEU A 20 1.02 -9.98 -24.80
CA LEU A 20 1.73 -11.13 -25.30
C LEU A 20 2.74 -10.73 -26.39
N ASN A 21 2.32 -9.90 -27.36
CA ASN A 21 3.17 -9.38 -28.41
C ASN A 21 4.34 -8.54 -27.85
N PHE A 22 4.06 -7.69 -26.87
CA PHE A 22 5.09 -6.92 -26.19
C PHE A 22 6.10 -7.81 -25.45
N VAL A 23 5.61 -8.80 -24.70
CA VAL A 23 6.47 -9.73 -23.94
C VAL A 23 7.33 -10.56 -24.87
N ARG A 24 6.80 -11.05 -25.99
CA ARG A 24 7.57 -11.77 -27.04
C ARG A 24 8.71 -10.93 -27.60
N ALA A 25 8.47 -9.64 -27.81
CA ALA A 25 9.47 -8.73 -28.35
C ALA A 25 10.57 -8.34 -27.34
N VAL A 26 10.22 -8.14 -26.07
CA VAL A 26 11.11 -7.53 -25.07
C VAL A 26 11.66 -8.55 -24.05
N MET A 27 10.82 -9.54 -23.68
CA MET A 27 11.14 -10.54 -22.63
C MET A 27 10.57 -11.92 -22.98
N PRO A 28 11.02 -12.57 -24.03
CA PRO A 28 10.42 -13.82 -24.54
C PRO A 28 10.39 -14.95 -23.50
N SER A 29 11.32 -14.98 -22.54
CA SER A 29 11.34 -15.96 -21.45
C SER A 29 10.14 -15.87 -20.50
N PHE A 30 9.39 -14.77 -20.52
CA PHE A 30 8.18 -14.58 -19.70
C PHE A 30 6.88 -14.90 -20.43
N GLU A 31 6.94 -15.28 -21.72
CA GLU A 31 5.74 -15.58 -22.51
C GLU A 31 4.84 -16.63 -21.85
N ASN A 32 5.43 -17.69 -21.31
CA ASN A 32 4.71 -18.77 -20.63
C ASN A 32 3.98 -18.32 -19.35
N LYS A 33 4.32 -17.17 -18.80
CA LYS A 33 3.69 -16.61 -17.59
C LYS A 33 2.45 -15.77 -17.90
N ILE A 34 2.25 -15.38 -19.16
CA ILE A 34 1.08 -14.59 -19.58
C ILE A 34 -0.08 -15.54 -19.89
N LYS A 35 -1.19 -15.37 -19.18
CA LYS A 35 -2.36 -16.24 -19.27
C LYS A 35 -3.62 -15.43 -19.59
N LEU A 36 -4.41 -15.91 -20.55
CA LEU A 36 -5.74 -15.39 -20.75
C LEU A 36 -6.69 -16.02 -19.73
N TYR A 37 -7.32 -15.19 -18.91
CA TYR A 37 -8.32 -15.63 -17.94
C TYR A 37 -9.67 -15.82 -18.63
N LYS A 38 -10.30 -16.99 -18.43
CA LYS A 38 -11.55 -17.38 -19.12
C LYS A 38 -12.62 -17.94 -18.17
N ASP A 39 -12.42 -17.80 -16.86
CA ASP A 39 -13.40 -18.31 -15.87
C ASP A 39 -14.66 -17.43 -15.87
N GLU A 40 -15.80 -18.01 -15.48
CA GLU A 40 -17.07 -17.29 -15.34
C GLU A 40 -17.06 -16.29 -14.16
N ILE A 41 -16.28 -16.57 -13.11
CA ILE A 41 -16.12 -15.67 -11.97
C ILE A 41 -15.19 -14.52 -12.40
N PRO A 42 -15.59 -13.24 -12.24
CA PRO A 42 -14.73 -12.10 -12.56
C PRO A 42 -13.36 -12.22 -11.86
N LEU A 43 -12.28 -11.89 -12.59
CA LEU A 43 -10.90 -12.08 -12.15
C LEU A 43 -10.62 -11.47 -10.77
N PHE A 44 -11.06 -10.24 -10.53
CA PHE A 44 -10.84 -9.56 -9.26
C PHE A 44 -11.67 -10.14 -8.12
N SER A 45 -12.89 -10.61 -8.41
CA SER A 45 -13.75 -11.30 -7.42
C SER A 45 -13.14 -12.64 -7.01
N ARG A 46 -12.59 -13.40 -7.99
CA ARG A 46 -11.95 -14.70 -7.71
C ARG A 46 -10.80 -14.59 -6.71
N TYR A 47 -9.99 -13.54 -6.82
CA TYR A 47 -8.83 -13.31 -5.95
C TYR A 47 -9.14 -12.34 -4.80
N GLN A 48 -10.41 -11.98 -4.57
CA GLN A 48 -10.86 -11.05 -3.52
C GLN A 48 -10.14 -9.69 -3.56
N ILE A 49 -9.78 -9.24 -4.77
CA ILE A 49 -9.04 -7.99 -4.97
C ILE A 49 -9.95 -6.77 -4.79
N GLU A 50 -11.24 -6.86 -5.13
CA GLU A 50 -12.20 -5.76 -5.01
C GLU A 50 -12.27 -5.21 -3.58
N GLY A 51 -12.44 -6.08 -2.59
CA GLY A 51 -12.43 -5.68 -1.18
C GLY A 51 -11.11 -5.03 -0.73
N GLN A 52 -9.99 -5.47 -1.26
CA GLN A 52 -8.68 -4.87 -0.98
C GLN A 52 -8.55 -3.48 -1.63
N ILE A 53 -9.09 -3.29 -2.84
CA ILE A 53 -9.13 -1.97 -3.50
C ILE A 53 -10.02 -1.01 -2.70
N GLU A 54 -11.16 -1.46 -2.20
CA GLU A 54 -12.04 -0.65 -1.36
C GLU A 54 -11.34 -0.15 -0.09
N THR A 55 -10.56 -1.00 0.58
CA THR A 55 -9.80 -0.59 1.77
C THR A 55 -8.79 0.53 1.47
N ALA A 56 -8.26 0.59 0.24
CA ALA A 56 -7.31 1.62 -0.16
C ALA A 56 -7.91 3.04 -0.21
N PHE A 57 -9.23 3.17 -0.20
CA PHE A 57 -9.94 4.47 -0.15
C PHE A 57 -10.47 4.82 1.24
N GLN A 58 -10.40 3.89 2.19
CA GLN A 58 -10.88 4.11 3.56
C GLN A 58 -9.81 4.79 4.41
N ARG A 59 -10.24 5.72 5.28
CA ARG A 59 -9.36 6.35 6.26
C ARG A 59 -8.92 5.36 7.33
N GLU A 60 -9.81 4.50 7.78
CA GLU A 60 -9.58 3.48 8.80
C GLU A 60 -9.57 2.08 8.18
N VAL A 61 -8.59 1.28 8.58
CA VAL A 61 -8.45 -0.11 8.15
C VAL A 61 -8.39 -1.02 9.36
N MET A 62 -9.27 -2.02 9.41
CA MET A 62 -9.32 -2.99 10.52
C MET A 62 -8.19 -4.00 10.46
N LEU A 63 -7.68 -4.36 11.62
CA LEU A 63 -6.66 -5.39 11.82
C LEU A 63 -7.30 -6.73 12.25
N PRO A 64 -6.62 -7.87 12.05
CA PRO A 64 -7.15 -9.20 12.42
C PRO A 64 -7.54 -9.32 13.89
N SER A 65 -6.81 -8.70 14.80
CA SER A 65 -7.10 -8.69 16.26
C SER A 65 -8.18 -7.69 16.69
N CYS A 66 -8.98 -7.16 15.74
CA CYS A 66 -9.96 -6.11 15.97
C CYS A 66 -9.38 -4.74 16.41
N GLY A 67 -8.08 -4.53 16.28
CA GLY A 67 -7.49 -3.21 16.26
C GLY A 67 -7.73 -2.51 14.92
N SER A 68 -7.27 -1.29 14.78
CA SER A 68 -7.34 -0.56 13.52
C SER A 68 -6.14 0.36 13.32
N ILE A 69 -5.88 0.68 12.06
CA ILE A 69 -4.98 1.77 11.69
C ILE A 69 -5.78 2.89 11.06
N VAL A 70 -5.44 4.12 11.37
CA VAL A 70 -6.05 5.34 10.82
C VAL A 70 -4.98 6.07 10.01
N ILE A 71 -5.23 6.28 8.72
CA ILE A 71 -4.25 6.88 7.80
C ILE A 71 -4.73 8.26 7.39
N ASP A 72 -4.01 9.28 7.80
CA ASP A 72 -4.30 10.68 7.54
C ASP A 72 -3.18 11.35 6.73
N PRO A 73 -3.37 11.52 5.41
CA PRO A 73 -2.49 12.36 4.62
C PRO A 73 -2.70 13.82 4.98
N THR A 74 -1.62 14.50 5.34
CA THR A 74 -1.62 15.95 5.54
C THR A 74 -0.81 16.64 4.43
N GLU A 75 -0.77 17.98 4.42
CA GLU A 75 0.03 18.73 3.45
C GLU A 75 1.54 18.39 3.56
N ALA A 76 2.05 18.18 4.77
CA ALA A 76 3.49 18.01 5.02
C ALA A 76 3.92 16.53 5.12
N LEU A 77 3.06 15.65 5.61
CA LEU A 77 3.39 14.25 5.89
C LEU A 77 2.14 13.37 5.92
N VAL A 78 2.34 12.06 5.96
CA VAL A 78 1.29 11.09 6.27
C VAL A 78 1.43 10.70 7.73
N SER A 79 0.38 10.90 8.52
CA SER A 79 0.30 10.37 9.89
C SER A 79 -0.52 9.08 9.91
N ILE A 80 -0.05 8.12 10.71
CA ILE A 80 -0.72 6.84 10.89
C ILE A 80 -0.83 6.58 12.39
N ASP A 81 -2.06 6.46 12.87
CA ASP A 81 -2.39 6.14 14.25
C ASP A 81 -2.85 4.68 14.37
N ILE A 82 -2.56 4.03 15.48
CA ILE A 82 -2.88 2.62 15.74
C ILE A 82 -3.76 2.53 16.97
N ASN A 83 -4.93 1.92 16.81
CA ASN A 83 -5.88 1.68 17.87
C ASN A 83 -5.95 0.18 18.18
N SER A 84 -5.80 -0.19 19.46
CA SER A 84 -5.98 -1.57 19.90
C SER A 84 -7.44 -1.88 20.20
N SER A 85 -7.81 -3.15 20.10
CA SER A 85 -9.02 -3.65 20.76
C SER A 85 -8.88 -3.52 22.29
N ARG A 86 -10.00 -3.43 23.01
CA ARG A 86 -9.98 -3.29 24.49
C ARG A 86 -9.37 -4.52 25.15
N ALA A 87 -8.22 -4.36 25.78
CA ALA A 87 -7.62 -5.33 26.68
C ALA A 87 -8.08 -5.09 28.13
N THR A 88 -8.35 -6.17 28.89
CA THR A 88 -9.02 -6.08 30.19
C THR A 88 -8.10 -6.31 31.40
N LYS A 89 -6.83 -6.75 31.20
CA LYS A 89 -5.88 -7.06 32.31
C LYS A 89 -4.44 -6.66 31.97
N GLY A 90 -3.64 -6.27 32.97
CA GLY A 90 -2.33 -5.64 32.80
C GLY A 90 -1.28 -6.40 31.98
N HIS A 91 -1.11 -7.71 32.12
CA HIS A 91 -0.20 -8.50 31.29
C HIS A 91 -0.74 -8.65 29.87
N ASP A 92 -2.06 -8.78 29.73
CA ASP A 92 -2.74 -8.87 28.47
C ASP A 92 -2.67 -7.56 27.66
N ILE A 93 -2.48 -6.42 28.33
CA ILE A 93 -2.36 -5.09 27.70
C ILE A 93 -1.06 -4.98 26.89
N GLU A 94 0.07 -5.36 27.48
CA GLU A 94 1.39 -5.30 26.83
C GLU A 94 1.46 -6.29 25.64
N GLU A 95 0.96 -7.52 25.83
CA GLU A 95 0.91 -8.52 24.78
C GLU A 95 -0.05 -8.11 23.64
N THR A 96 -1.20 -7.53 24.00
CA THR A 96 -2.16 -6.99 23.04
C THR A 96 -1.54 -5.82 22.26
N ALA A 97 -0.81 -4.93 22.92
CA ALA A 97 -0.12 -3.81 22.26
C ALA A 97 0.92 -4.33 21.25
N LEU A 98 1.75 -5.30 21.64
CA LEU A 98 2.73 -5.92 20.75
C LEU A 98 2.05 -6.56 19.53
N GLN A 99 1.03 -7.41 19.77
CA GLN A 99 0.32 -8.10 18.69
C GLN A 99 -0.32 -7.11 17.73
N THR A 100 -1.01 -6.10 18.24
CA THR A 100 -1.65 -5.07 17.41
C THR A 100 -0.61 -4.29 16.59
N ASN A 101 0.52 -3.92 17.19
CA ASN A 101 1.59 -3.21 16.51
C ASN A 101 2.26 -4.06 15.41
N LEU A 102 2.42 -5.38 15.63
CA LEU A 102 2.96 -6.30 14.62
C LEU A 102 2.01 -6.42 13.41
N GLU A 103 0.72 -6.58 13.66
CA GLU A 103 -0.30 -6.60 12.61
C GLU A 103 -0.37 -5.26 11.87
N ALA A 104 -0.29 -4.15 12.61
CA ALA A 104 -0.28 -2.81 12.03
C ALA A 104 0.94 -2.59 11.14
N ALA A 105 2.14 -3.02 11.53
CA ALA A 105 3.34 -2.89 10.73
C ALA A 105 3.20 -3.57 9.35
N GLU A 106 2.62 -4.77 9.33
CA GLU A 106 2.34 -5.51 8.09
C GLU A 106 1.29 -4.82 7.22
N GLU A 107 0.18 -4.40 7.83
CA GLU A 107 -0.92 -3.74 7.13
C GLU A 107 -0.52 -2.35 6.62
N ILE A 108 0.23 -1.57 7.39
CA ILE A 108 0.76 -0.27 6.97
C ILE A 108 1.63 -0.43 5.72
N ALA A 109 2.57 -1.36 5.72
CA ALA A 109 3.41 -1.63 4.56
C ALA A 109 2.58 -1.99 3.32
N ARG A 110 1.51 -2.76 3.50
CA ARG A 110 0.56 -3.12 2.44
C ARG A 110 -0.19 -1.89 1.92
N GLN A 111 -0.74 -1.06 2.80
CA GLN A 111 -1.49 0.14 2.46
C GLN A 111 -0.62 1.20 1.76
N LEU A 112 0.62 1.38 2.19
CA LEU A 112 1.55 2.28 1.52
C LEU A 112 1.79 1.90 0.06
N ARG A 113 1.90 0.59 -0.24
CA ARG A 113 2.03 0.08 -1.62
C ARG A 113 0.74 0.23 -2.41
N LEU A 114 -0.41 -0.16 -1.85
CA LEU A 114 -1.72 -0.08 -2.51
C LEU A 114 -2.08 1.35 -2.90
N ARG A 115 -1.83 2.29 -1.99
CA ARG A 115 -2.18 3.72 -2.16
C ARG A 115 -1.06 4.51 -2.85
N ASP A 116 0.10 3.89 -3.08
CA ASP A 116 1.33 4.57 -3.53
C ASP A 116 1.63 5.83 -2.72
N MET A 117 1.52 5.74 -1.40
CA MET A 117 1.80 6.85 -0.50
C MET A 117 3.31 7.05 -0.37
N GLY A 118 3.74 8.29 -0.44
CA GLY A 118 5.16 8.65 -0.35
C GLY A 118 5.38 9.97 0.37
N GLY A 119 6.63 10.34 0.51
CA GLY A 119 7.07 11.45 1.34
C GLY A 119 7.41 10.98 2.75
N LEU A 120 7.34 11.89 3.72
CA LEU A 120 7.53 11.58 5.14
C LEU A 120 6.27 10.91 5.70
N ILE A 121 6.46 9.83 6.43
CA ILE A 121 5.40 9.06 7.08
C ILE A 121 5.78 8.94 8.55
N VAL A 122 4.85 9.26 9.43
CA VAL A 122 5.01 9.14 10.89
C VAL A 122 3.94 8.18 11.41
N ILE A 123 4.40 7.14 12.09
CA ILE A 123 3.54 6.09 12.65
C ILE A 123 3.58 6.21 14.16
N ASP A 124 2.40 6.35 14.77
CA ASP A 124 2.21 6.36 16.22
C ASP A 124 1.84 4.94 16.68
N PHE A 125 2.87 4.17 17.08
CA PHE A 125 2.68 2.83 17.61
C PHE A 125 2.13 2.89 19.04
N ILE A 126 1.30 1.92 19.38
CA ILE A 126 0.84 1.74 20.77
C ILE A 126 2.07 1.59 21.68
N ASP A 127 2.07 2.28 22.80
CA ASP A 127 3.18 2.25 23.75
C ASP A 127 3.58 0.83 24.16
N MET A 128 4.88 0.56 24.08
CA MET A 128 5.48 -0.71 24.49
C MET A 128 6.64 -0.41 25.45
N THR A 129 6.54 -0.92 26.67
CA THR A 129 7.57 -0.72 27.70
C THR A 129 8.86 -1.50 27.39
N PRO A 130 8.82 -2.80 26.98
CA PRO A 130 10.04 -3.54 26.69
C PRO A 130 10.71 -3.12 25.38
N ALA A 131 11.98 -2.72 25.45
CA ALA A 131 12.78 -2.42 24.26
C ALA A 131 12.88 -3.60 23.26
N LYS A 132 12.66 -4.83 23.74
CA LYS A 132 12.58 -6.02 22.89
C LYS A 132 11.38 -5.94 21.95
N HIS A 133 10.21 -5.57 22.47
CA HIS A 133 8.97 -5.44 21.68
C HIS A 133 9.09 -4.33 20.64
N GLN A 134 9.69 -3.20 20.98
CA GLN A 134 9.95 -2.12 20.01
C GLN A 134 10.82 -2.60 18.83
N ARG A 135 11.90 -3.34 19.13
CA ARG A 135 12.78 -3.91 18.08
C ARG A 135 12.07 -4.95 17.21
N GLU A 136 11.18 -5.73 17.80
CA GLU A 136 10.38 -6.72 17.08
C GLU A 136 9.43 -6.07 16.08
N VAL A 137 8.74 -4.99 16.49
CA VAL A 137 7.89 -4.19 15.59
C VAL A 137 8.70 -3.50 14.51
N GLU A 138 9.84 -2.89 14.83
CA GLU A 138 10.76 -2.31 13.86
C GLU A 138 11.23 -3.33 12.82
N GLN A 139 11.58 -4.54 13.27
CA GLN A 139 12.00 -5.62 12.38
C GLN A 139 10.85 -6.08 11.47
N LYS A 140 9.66 -6.27 12.03
CA LYS A 140 8.46 -6.63 11.27
C LYS A 140 8.15 -5.60 10.19
N MET A 141 8.28 -4.31 10.50
CA MET A 141 8.08 -3.23 9.54
C MET A 141 9.09 -3.31 8.38
N ARG A 142 10.37 -3.53 8.67
CA ARG A 142 11.41 -3.69 7.63
C ARG A 142 11.14 -4.90 6.75
N GLU A 143 10.80 -6.04 7.33
CA GLU A 143 10.47 -7.26 6.59
C GLU A 143 9.27 -7.08 5.67
N ALA A 144 8.20 -6.45 6.16
CA ALA A 144 7.01 -6.18 5.37
C ALA A 144 7.26 -5.22 4.19
N LEU A 145 8.29 -4.37 4.28
CA LEU A 145 8.68 -3.42 3.25
C LEU A 145 9.70 -4.00 2.24
N GLU A 146 10.30 -5.17 2.47
CA GLU A 146 11.28 -5.78 1.55
C GLU A 146 10.72 -6.02 0.15
N ILE A 147 9.45 -6.31 0.03
CA ILE A 147 8.77 -6.52 -1.27
C ILE A 147 8.38 -5.23 -1.98
N ASP A 148 8.53 -4.06 -1.33
CA ASP A 148 8.22 -2.79 -1.93
C ASP A 148 9.23 -2.42 -3.03
N ARG A 149 8.73 -1.95 -4.17
CA ARG A 149 9.57 -1.48 -5.28
C ARG A 149 10.11 -0.07 -5.04
N ALA A 150 9.43 0.69 -4.19
CA ALA A 150 9.82 2.04 -3.88
C ALA A 150 11.06 2.05 -2.97
N ARG A 151 11.85 3.09 -3.08
CA ARG A 151 12.92 3.33 -2.10
C ARG A 151 12.29 3.75 -0.78
N VAL A 152 12.61 3.00 0.28
CA VAL A 152 12.11 3.23 1.64
C VAL A 152 13.28 3.37 2.60
N GLN A 153 13.18 4.33 3.52
CA GLN A 153 14.07 4.47 4.67
C GLN A 153 13.23 4.40 5.94
N VAL A 154 13.59 3.51 6.86
CA VAL A 154 12.84 3.27 8.10
C VAL A 154 13.72 3.61 9.29
N GLY A 155 13.24 4.51 10.14
CA GLY A 155 13.86 4.88 11.41
C GLY A 155 13.68 3.83 12.50
N LYS A 156 13.96 4.22 13.71
CA LYS A 156 13.67 3.47 14.95
C LYS A 156 12.48 4.10 15.66
N ILE A 157 11.81 3.33 16.48
CA ILE A 157 10.79 3.87 17.39
C ILE A 157 11.47 4.79 18.38
N SER A 158 11.05 6.04 18.43
CA SER A 158 11.57 7.07 19.30
C SER A 158 11.08 6.86 20.76
N ARG A 159 11.65 7.62 21.71
CA ARG A 159 11.17 7.66 23.09
C ARG A 159 9.72 8.13 23.25
N PHE A 160 9.14 8.70 22.19
CA PHE A 160 7.74 9.13 22.13
C PHE A 160 6.80 8.10 21.50
N GLY A 161 7.27 6.89 21.18
CA GLY A 161 6.48 5.86 20.52
C GLY A 161 6.39 6.03 18.99
N LEU A 162 6.94 7.10 18.41
CA LEU A 162 6.83 7.42 17.01
C LEU A 162 7.91 6.74 16.15
N LEU A 163 7.52 6.13 15.04
CA LEU A 163 8.43 5.68 14.02
C LEU A 163 8.33 6.60 12.80
N GLU A 164 9.45 7.19 12.43
CA GLU A 164 9.57 8.03 11.24
C GLU A 164 10.15 7.20 10.09
N MET A 165 9.54 7.34 8.91
CA MET A 165 10.03 6.71 7.69
C MET A 165 9.81 7.61 6.48
N SER A 166 10.52 7.36 5.40
CA SER A 166 10.28 7.99 4.10
C SER A 166 10.08 6.92 3.04
N ARG A 167 9.17 7.20 2.10
CA ARG A 167 8.93 6.35 0.94
C ARG A 167 8.84 7.20 -0.32
N GLN A 168 9.51 6.77 -1.37
CA GLN A 168 9.40 7.40 -2.68
C GLN A 168 8.10 6.98 -3.36
N ARG A 169 7.34 7.94 -3.92
CA ARG A 169 6.21 7.62 -4.79
C ARG A 169 6.69 7.00 -6.10
N LEU A 170 5.98 5.99 -6.58
CA LEU A 170 6.28 5.35 -7.86
C LEU A 170 5.58 6.02 -9.04
N ARG A 171 4.48 6.73 -8.77
CA ARG A 171 3.69 7.45 -9.77
C ARG A 171 3.60 8.92 -9.40
N PRO A 172 3.56 9.83 -10.41
CA PRO A 172 3.28 11.24 -10.15
C PRO A 172 1.91 11.39 -9.47
N SER A 173 1.77 12.37 -8.58
CA SER A 173 0.45 12.71 -8.04
C SER A 173 -0.46 13.20 -9.17
N LEU A 174 -1.78 12.99 -9.05
CA LEU A 174 -2.76 13.50 -10.02
C LEU A 174 -2.66 15.02 -10.24
N GLY A 175 -2.12 15.75 -9.25
CA GLY A 175 -1.83 17.18 -9.35
C GLY A 175 -0.59 17.49 -10.21
N GLU A 176 0.43 16.65 -10.18
CA GLU A 176 1.66 16.83 -10.97
C GLU A 176 1.44 16.51 -12.45
N THR A 177 0.59 15.55 -12.77
CA THR A 177 0.22 15.21 -14.15
C THR A 177 -0.56 16.34 -14.85
N ARG A 178 -1.22 17.23 -14.08
CA ARG A 178 -1.91 18.40 -14.64
C ARG A 178 -0.99 19.59 -14.93
N SER A 179 0.18 19.68 -14.29
CA SER A 179 1.11 20.78 -14.50
C SER A 179 2.04 20.59 -15.70
N GLU A 180 2.16 19.38 -16.26
CA GLU A 180 2.91 19.13 -17.51
C GLU A 180 2.05 19.30 -18.78
N GLY A 181 0.73 19.41 -18.64
CA GLY A 181 -0.14 19.84 -19.72
C GLY A 181 -0.08 21.37 -19.87
N GLY A 182 0.63 21.87 -20.88
CA GLY A 182 0.63 23.28 -21.26
C GLY A 182 -0.80 23.83 -21.43
N PRO A 183 -0.98 25.17 -21.50
CA PRO A 183 -2.29 25.79 -21.47
C PRO A 183 -3.17 25.22 -22.58
N VAL A 184 -4.27 24.58 -22.20
CA VAL A 184 -5.31 24.16 -23.15
C VAL A 184 -5.84 25.43 -23.80
N PRO A 185 -5.78 25.58 -25.13
CA PRO A 185 -6.36 26.76 -25.77
C PRO A 185 -7.87 26.77 -25.49
N VAL A 186 -8.33 27.81 -24.85
CA VAL A 186 -9.75 28.07 -24.64
C VAL A 186 -10.36 28.35 -26.01
N THR A 187 -10.85 27.33 -26.68
CA THR A 187 -11.69 27.50 -27.87
C THR A 187 -13.00 28.14 -27.41
N HIS A 188 -13.23 29.37 -27.81
CA HIS A 188 -14.49 30.06 -27.65
C HIS A 188 -15.63 29.19 -28.19
N LEU A 189 -16.48 28.72 -27.30
CA LEU A 189 -17.81 28.21 -27.69
C LEU A 189 -18.66 29.41 -28.11
N PRO A 190 -19.23 29.43 -29.34
CA PRO A 190 -20.16 30.48 -29.69
C PRO A 190 -21.44 30.33 -28.86
N LEU A 191 -21.91 31.43 -28.29
CA LEU A 191 -23.19 31.49 -27.61
C LEU A 191 -24.31 31.23 -28.60
N PRO A 192 -25.32 30.44 -28.21
CA PRO A 192 -26.51 30.26 -29.05
C PRO A 192 -27.34 31.56 -29.14
N PRO A 193 -28.12 31.75 -30.23
CA PRO A 193 -28.86 32.95 -30.53
C PRO A 193 -30.01 33.23 -29.54
#